data_0c9aacfe348352a04388c87b532ea4e3
#
_entry.id   0c9aacfe348352a04388c87b532ea4e3
#
_cell.length_a   1.000
_cell.length_b   1.000
_cell.length_c   1.000
_cell.angle_alpha   90.00
_cell.angle_beta   90.00
_cell.angle_gamma   90.00
#
_symmetry.space_group_name_H-M   'P 1'
#
loop_
_entity.id
_entity.type
_entity.pdbx_description
1 polymer ?
#
loop_
_entity_poly.entity_id
_entity_poly.type
_entity_poly.pdbx_seq_one_letter_code
_entity_poly.pdbx_strand_id
1 'polypeptide(L)'
;MGMLALTFLTALIALVIFGPIIWGDAAVVGNPKALSQGPSSEHIFGTDAGGRDVFARTMTAARLSVLMALSAVGLGVALGLFLGTLPLLAPRWIGRFVVAFLNFAIAFPGLLLAIFLLVVLGQGSGSAVIAIGLAMASPFARLTYALSSSVNGRDFIDAARILGVTKPGLLFRHILPNIREPLIVNASISVGSGLVVFAGLSFLGLGIQPPAFDWGRMLNEGLSKIFVNPATALAPGIAVVLSGLTFTLVGEAIARGSGVRSPISSKLPKWNPINKATSAFTSTPPEGAAQSAPVDDNAVLTVRNMSVAVPAGNVWRRPVDNISFTVHRGETVGIVGESGSGKSLSCMAISQLTDHPTVVDAGLIEFDGTVLMKDGQRPEGSAARKIARQLGTRMSMVFQDPMSSMNPSLKVGYQVAEIGWLHEGMSKAEAKKAAVDRLTAVKIPDAPRRAKQYPHEFSGGMRQRAMIAMGLMGKPALIIADEPTTALDVTVQREVLGLLHDVREETGAAILLISHDMAVITGMCTRVLVMFAGNIVEDISVDDLVAGRSQHPYTRALIAAVPTMTTDRDKPLATVDEAWQVENLGTSANNLDAELEELVTAAEEIR
;
A
#
# COMPACT_ATOMS: atom_id res chain seq x y z
N MET A 1 -7.10 -6.91 -20.79
CA MET A 1 -6.51 -5.55 -20.76
C MET A 1 -5.15 -5.53 -21.46
N GLY A 2 -4.17 -6.40 -21.13
CA GLY A 2 -2.85 -6.41 -21.79
C GLY A 2 -2.92 -6.63 -23.31
N MET A 3 -3.72 -7.60 -23.79
CA MET A 3 -3.94 -7.82 -25.22
C MET A 3 -4.54 -6.60 -25.91
N LEU A 4 -5.53 -5.94 -25.30
CA LEU A 4 -6.11 -4.70 -25.82
C LEU A 4 -5.07 -3.58 -25.92
N ALA A 5 -4.26 -3.35 -24.88
CA ALA A 5 -3.18 -2.36 -24.90
C ALA A 5 -2.17 -2.66 -26.02
N LEU A 6 -1.79 -3.92 -26.19
CA LEU A 6 -0.87 -4.35 -27.24
C LEU A 6 -1.47 -4.13 -28.65
N THR A 7 -2.74 -4.48 -28.85
CA THR A 7 -3.43 -4.29 -30.14
C THR A 7 -3.50 -2.80 -30.51
N PHE A 8 -3.89 -1.93 -29.57
CA PHE A 8 -3.95 -0.48 -29.82
C PHE A 8 -2.56 0.10 -30.07
N LEU A 9 -1.55 -0.34 -29.31
CA LEU A 9 -0.16 0.12 -29.49
C LEU A 9 0.38 -0.31 -30.87
N THR A 10 0.19 -1.56 -31.26
CA THR A 10 0.64 -2.04 -32.58
C THR A 10 -0.08 -1.33 -33.73
N ALA A 11 -1.38 -1.06 -33.60
CA ALA A 11 -2.13 -0.28 -34.56
C ALA A 11 -1.60 1.17 -34.66
N LEU A 12 -1.31 1.81 -33.53
CA LEU A 12 -0.74 3.15 -33.49
C LEU A 12 0.67 3.20 -34.11
N ILE A 13 1.53 2.22 -33.78
CA ILE A 13 2.88 2.11 -34.38
C ILE A 13 2.78 1.90 -35.90
N ALA A 14 1.89 1.01 -36.35
CA ALA A 14 1.65 0.80 -37.77
C ALA A 14 1.19 2.09 -38.46
N LEU A 15 0.28 2.85 -37.83
CA LEU A 15 -0.19 4.12 -38.36
C LEU A 15 0.94 5.17 -38.44
N VAL A 16 1.79 5.28 -37.42
CA VAL A 16 2.95 6.18 -37.38
C VAL A 16 3.96 5.86 -38.49
N ILE A 17 4.16 4.58 -38.78
CA ILE A 17 5.12 4.11 -39.82
C ILE A 17 4.51 4.20 -41.19
N PHE A 18 3.36 3.57 -41.40
CA PHE A 18 2.76 3.39 -42.74
C PHE A 18 1.83 4.54 -43.16
N GLY A 19 1.28 5.32 -42.22
CA GLY A 19 0.39 6.44 -42.50
C GLY A 19 0.94 7.41 -43.56
N PRO A 20 2.16 7.96 -43.36
CA PRO A 20 2.78 8.84 -44.36
C PRO A 20 3.13 8.15 -45.70
N ILE A 21 3.36 6.85 -45.67
CA ILE A 21 3.72 6.08 -46.88
C ILE A 21 2.47 5.84 -47.73
N ILE A 22 1.34 5.52 -47.08
CA ILE A 22 0.09 5.15 -47.81
C ILE A 22 -0.69 6.41 -48.21
N TRP A 23 -0.77 7.42 -47.32
CA TRP A 23 -1.65 8.59 -47.52
C TRP A 23 -0.89 9.91 -47.65
N GLY A 24 0.46 9.90 -47.68
CA GLY A 24 1.27 11.11 -47.71
C GLY A 24 0.96 12.03 -48.89
N ASP A 25 0.86 11.51 -50.09
CA ASP A 25 0.56 12.28 -51.29
C ASP A 25 -0.86 12.86 -51.25
N ALA A 26 -1.86 12.08 -50.86
CA ALA A 26 -3.25 12.53 -50.72
C ALA A 26 -3.43 13.55 -49.60
N ALA A 27 -2.56 13.54 -48.57
CA ALA A 27 -2.59 14.48 -47.45
C ALA A 27 -2.10 15.89 -47.84
N VAL A 28 -1.27 16.02 -48.87
CA VAL A 28 -0.61 17.28 -49.25
C VAL A 28 -1.23 17.89 -50.51
N VAL A 29 -1.63 17.02 -51.47
CA VAL A 29 -2.20 17.51 -52.73
C VAL A 29 -3.60 18.06 -52.49
N GLY A 30 -3.80 19.35 -52.77
CA GLY A 30 -5.10 20.03 -52.69
C GLY A 30 -5.81 20.06 -54.04
N ASN A 31 -7.13 19.87 -54.03
CA ASN A 31 -7.98 20.02 -55.19
C ASN A 31 -8.79 21.34 -55.11
N PRO A 32 -8.49 22.34 -55.93
CA PRO A 32 -9.21 23.63 -55.88
C PRO A 32 -10.72 23.55 -56.18
N LYS A 33 -11.17 22.44 -56.80
CA LYS A 33 -12.58 22.16 -57.06
C LYS A 33 -13.31 21.49 -55.90
N ALA A 34 -12.58 21.03 -54.90
CA ALA A 34 -13.11 20.30 -53.76
C ALA A 34 -12.86 20.99 -52.43
N LEU A 35 -12.98 22.31 -52.35
CA LEU A 35 -12.72 23.11 -51.16
C LEU A 35 -13.82 22.90 -50.09
N SER A 36 -13.45 22.55 -48.87
CA SER A 36 -14.35 22.40 -47.70
C SER A 36 -15.60 21.54 -47.98
N GLN A 37 -15.45 20.46 -48.75
CA GLN A 37 -16.56 19.54 -49.05
C GLN A 37 -16.81 18.58 -47.88
N GLY A 38 -18.09 18.24 -47.65
CA GLY A 38 -18.48 17.23 -46.68
C GLY A 38 -18.04 15.83 -47.04
N PRO A 39 -18.25 14.83 -46.15
CA PRO A 39 -17.95 13.43 -46.41
C PRO A 39 -18.59 12.89 -47.72
N SER A 40 -17.82 12.15 -48.51
CA SER A 40 -18.24 11.55 -49.76
C SER A 40 -17.57 10.18 -49.96
N SER A 41 -17.97 9.45 -51.03
CA SER A 41 -17.34 8.19 -51.39
C SER A 41 -15.87 8.35 -51.82
N GLU A 42 -15.49 9.53 -52.32
CA GLU A 42 -14.11 9.85 -52.71
C GLU A 42 -13.29 10.40 -51.52
N HIS A 43 -13.93 11.12 -50.62
CA HIS A 43 -13.32 11.72 -49.45
C HIS A 43 -14.10 11.34 -48.19
N ILE A 44 -13.68 10.28 -47.48
CA ILE A 44 -14.40 9.66 -46.34
C ILE A 44 -14.74 10.69 -45.24
N PHE A 45 -13.82 11.60 -44.93
CA PHE A 45 -14.02 12.69 -43.96
C PHE A 45 -14.16 14.05 -44.63
N GLY A 46 -14.39 14.07 -45.92
CA GLY A 46 -14.44 15.29 -46.72
C GLY A 46 -13.07 15.95 -46.90
N THR A 47 -13.07 17.21 -47.31
CA THR A 47 -11.86 17.98 -47.60
C THR A 47 -11.73 19.21 -46.70
N ASP A 48 -10.49 19.70 -46.51
CA ASP A 48 -10.19 20.91 -45.74
C ASP A 48 -10.35 22.18 -46.62
N ALA A 49 -10.01 23.37 -46.04
CA ALA A 49 -10.07 24.64 -46.72
C ALA A 49 -9.14 24.75 -47.95
N GLY A 50 -8.14 23.89 -48.08
CA GLY A 50 -7.23 23.75 -49.21
C GLY A 50 -7.62 22.68 -50.22
N GLY A 51 -8.78 22.01 -50.01
CA GLY A 51 -9.22 20.91 -50.87
C GLY A 51 -8.42 19.63 -50.66
N ARG A 52 -7.73 19.44 -49.53
CA ARG A 52 -6.94 18.27 -49.19
C ARG A 52 -7.79 17.28 -48.38
N ASP A 53 -7.57 16.00 -48.57
CA ASP A 53 -8.33 14.92 -47.93
C ASP A 53 -8.08 14.91 -46.40
N VAL A 54 -9.14 15.08 -45.61
CA VAL A 54 -9.06 15.14 -44.13
C VAL A 54 -8.67 13.80 -43.51
N PHE A 55 -9.15 12.67 -44.06
CA PHE A 55 -8.77 11.35 -43.58
C PHE A 55 -7.28 11.11 -43.80
N ALA A 56 -6.79 11.31 -45.04
CA ALA A 56 -5.39 11.15 -45.39
C ALA A 56 -4.48 12.04 -44.49
N ARG A 57 -4.87 13.28 -44.28
CA ARG A 57 -4.15 14.20 -43.36
C ARG A 57 -4.14 13.69 -41.92
N THR A 58 -5.27 13.21 -41.39
CA THR A 58 -5.38 12.69 -40.02
C THR A 58 -4.47 11.48 -39.84
N MET A 59 -4.44 10.55 -40.79
CA MET A 59 -3.57 9.39 -40.74
C MET A 59 -2.08 9.76 -40.85
N THR A 60 -1.72 10.66 -41.74
CA THR A 60 -0.33 11.13 -41.92
C THR A 60 0.19 11.95 -40.75
N ALA A 61 -0.66 12.79 -40.12
CA ALA A 61 -0.32 13.61 -38.98
C ALA A 61 0.07 12.81 -37.74
N ALA A 62 -0.36 11.54 -37.66
CA ALA A 62 -0.04 10.63 -36.55
C ALA A 62 1.47 10.57 -36.28
N ARG A 63 2.28 10.48 -37.33
CA ARG A 63 3.74 10.39 -37.21
C ARG A 63 4.32 11.59 -36.48
N LEU A 64 3.97 12.80 -36.92
CA LEU A 64 4.53 14.01 -36.33
C LEU A 64 4.00 14.25 -34.93
N SER A 65 2.70 14.09 -34.70
CA SER A 65 2.05 14.25 -33.39
C SER A 65 2.65 13.30 -32.33
N VAL A 66 2.77 12.02 -32.65
CA VAL A 66 3.28 11.03 -31.70
C VAL A 66 4.79 11.18 -31.45
N LEU A 67 5.59 11.40 -32.51
CA LEU A 67 7.05 11.57 -32.35
C LEU A 67 7.40 12.82 -31.57
N MET A 68 6.69 13.94 -31.77
CA MET A 68 6.92 15.18 -31.01
C MET A 68 6.56 15.00 -29.53
N ALA A 69 5.42 14.34 -29.25
CA ALA A 69 5.03 14.02 -27.87
C ALA A 69 6.04 13.10 -27.18
N LEU A 70 6.48 12.02 -27.86
CA LEU A 70 7.50 11.12 -27.34
C LEU A 70 8.84 11.84 -27.08
N SER A 71 9.25 12.73 -27.98
CA SER A 71 10.49 13.49 -27.83
C SER A 71 10.41 14.45 -26.65
N ALA A 72 9.29 15.16 -26.48
CA ALA A 72 9.08 16.08 -25.37
C ALA A 72 9.07 15.33 -24.02
N VAL A 73 8.31 14.23 -23.94
CA VAL A 73 8.26 13.41 -22.72
C VAL A 73 9.60 12.75 -22.44
N GLY A 74 10.27 12.21 -23.46
CA GLY A 74 11.62 11.66 -23.35
C GLY A 74 12.62 12.64 -22.76
N LEU A 75 12.60 13.89 -23.21
CA LEU A 75 13.40 14.98 -22.65
C LEU A 75 13.03 15.26 -21.18
N GLY A 76 11.71 15.35 -20.90
CA GLY A 76 11.20 15.59 -19.55
C GLY A 76 11.58 14.46 -18.57
N VAL A 77 11.47 13.21 -19.00
CA VAL A 77 11.89 12.03 -18.22
C VAL A 77 13.41 12.02 -17.99
N ALA A 78 14.22 12.26 -19.01
CA ALA A 78 15.68 12.26 -18.88
C ALA A 78 16.15 13.36 -17.90
N LEU A 79 15.66 14.59 -18.07
CA LEU A 79 15.96 15.69 -17.17
C LEU A 79 15.39 15.45 -15.76
N GLY A 80 14.17 14.89 -15.67
CA GLY A 80 13.52 14.55 -14.41
C GLY A 80 14.26 13.48 -13.64
N LEU A 81 14.75 12.42 -14.30
CA LEU A 81 15.62 11.42 -13.69
C LEU A 81 16.91 12.05 -13.17
N PHE A 82 17.57 12.86 -13.98
CA PHE A 82 18.81 13.53 -13.60
C PHE A 82 18.60 14.45 -12.38
N LEU A 83 17.65 15.38 -12.46
CA LEU A 83 17.37 16.32 -11.38
C LEU A 83 16.83 15.66 -10.12
N GLY A 84 16.00 14.61 -10.25
CA GLY A 84 15.44 13.88 -9.12
C GLY A 84 16.43 12.99 -8.35
N THR A 85 17.48 12.50 -9.04
CA THR A 85 18.54 11.70 -8.41
C THR A 85 19.73 12.55 -7.94
N LEU A 86 19.91 13.74 -8.45
CA LEU A 86 21.00 14.64 -8.10
C LEU A 86 21.12 14.93 -6.58
N PRO A 87 20.03 15.12 -5.81
CA PRO A 87 20.13 15.32 -4.36
C PRO A 87 20.77 14.16 -3.59
N LEU A 88 20.74 12.93 -4.12
CA LEU A 88 21.35 11.75 -3.48
C LEU A 88 22.86 11.67 -3.73
N LEU A 89 23.31 12.17 -4.86
CA LEU A 89 24.70 12.13 -5.29
C LEU A 89 25.50 13.34 -4.81
N ALA A 90 24.88 14.51 -4.89
CA ALA A 90 25.51 15.81 -4.65
C ALA A 90 25.71 16.11 -3.14
N PRO A 91 26.54 17.10 -2.80
CA PRO A 91 26.61 17.64 -1.45
C PRO A 91 25.25 18.17 -0.96
N ARG A 92 25.04 18.14 0.35
CA ARG A 92 23.75 18.49 0.98
C ARG A 92 23.20 19.87 0.61
N TRP A 93 24.06 20.85 0.36
CA TRP A 93 23.62 22.20 -0.03
C TRP A 93 23.05 22.24 -1.46
N ILE A 94 23.70 21.54 -2.42
CA ILE A 94 23.21 21.38 -3.79
C ILE A 94 21.85 20.62 -3.78
N GLY A 95 21.78 19.51 -3.02
CA GLY A 95 20.56 18.74 -2.89
C GLY A 95 19.37 19.58 -2.38
N ARG A 96 19.61 20.39 -1.34
CA ARG A 96 18.58 21.32 -0.82
C ARG A 96 18.16 22.35 -1.85
N PHE A 97 19.12 22.93 -2.58
CA PHE A 97 18.82 23.89 -3.65
C PHE A 97 17.98 23.26 -4.76
N VAL A 98 18.35 22.06 -5.24
CA VAL A 98 17.59 21.35 -6.29
C VAL A 98 16.16 21.06 -5.83
N VAL A 99 15.97 20.55 -4.61
CA VAL A 99 14.64 20.27 -4.07
C VAL A 99 13.81 21.54 -3.94
N ALA A 100 14.39 22.65 -3.47
CA ALA A 100 13.71 23.95 -3.39
C ALA A 100 13.33 24.47 -4.79
N PHE A 101 14.23 24.35 -5.76
CA PHE A 101 13.97 24.72 -7.16
C PHE A 101 12.83 23.89 -7.76
N LEU A 102 12.83 22.56 -7.56
CA LEU A 102 11.75 21.69 -8.05
C LEU A 102 10.40 22.06 -7.43
N ASN A 103 10.37 22.36 -6.13
CA ASN A 103 9.13 22.79 -5.46
C ASN A 103 8.62 24.13 -6.00
N PHE A 104 9.53 25.06 -6.29
CA PHE A 104 9.18 26.34 -6.93
C PHE A 104 8.67 26.12 -8.36
N ALA A 105 9.36 25.32 -9.17
CA ALA A 105 9.00 25.07 -10.56
C ALA A 105 7.63 24.38 -10.71
N ILE A 106 7.25 23.49 -9.78
CA ILE A 106 5.94 22.82 -9.78
C ILE A 106 4.80 23.80 -9.43
N ALA A 107 5.07 24.89 -8.73
CA ALA A 107 4.05 25.89 -8.42
C ALA A 107 3.54 26.60 -9.69
N PHE A 108 4.30 26.57 -10.79
CA PHE A 108 3.85 27.08 -12.07
C PHE A 108 2.99 26.06 -12.81
N PRO A 109 1.81 26.44 -13.32
CA PRO A 109 1.04 25.60 -14.22
C PRO A 109 1.86 25.21 -15.45
N GLY A 110 2.05 23.89 -15.69
CA GLY A 110 2.96 23.39 -16.72
C GLY A 110 2.68 23.95 -18.13
N LEU A 111 1.41 24.13 -18.49
CA LEU A 111 1.03 24.72 -19.78
C LEU A 111 1.48 26.19 -19.90
N LEU A 112 1.31 26.97 -18.82
CA LEU A 112 1.74 28.39 -18.82
C LEU A 112 3.26 28.48 -18.89
N LEU A 113 3.98 27.60 -18.20
CA LEU A 113 5.44 27.54 -18.29
C LEU A 113 5.89 27.19 -19.72
N ALA A 114 5.23 26.23 -20.37
CA ALA A 114 5.53 25.86 -21.75
C ALA A 114 5.28 27.01 -22.72
N ILE A 115 4.16 27.76 -22.57
CA ILE A 115 3.86 28.94 -23.39
C ILE A 115 4.92 30.03 -23.15
N PHE A 116 5.28 30.30 -21.89
CA PHE A 116 6.31 31.29 -21.57
C PHE A 116 7.65 30.94 -22.22
N LEU A 117 8.07 29.65 -22.11
CA LEU A 117 9.30 29.17 -22.74
C LEU A 117 9.26 29.30 -24.28
N LEU A 118 8.10 29.05 -24.90
CA LEU A 118 7.93 29.24 -26.35
C LEU A 118 8.05 30.68 -26.80
N VAL A 119 7.58 31.61 -25.99
CA VAL A 119 7.77 33.06 -26.28
C VAL A 119 9.26 33.43 -26.29
N VAL A 120 10.04 32.81 -25.38
CA VAL A 120 11.49 33.05 -25.28
C VAL A 120 12.29 32.32 -26.38
N LEU A 121 11.93 31.05 -26.65
CA LEU A 121 12.65 30.19 -27.59
C LEU A 121 12.27 30.38 -29.05
N GLY A 122 11.17 31.13 -29.30
CA GLY A 122 10.56 31.28 -30.61
C GLY A 122 9.63 30.12 -30.98
N GLN A 123 8.74 30.37 -31.96
CA GLN A 123 7.76 29.37 -32.41
C GLN A 123 8.43 28.31 -33.28
N GLY A 124 8.01 27.05 -33.12
CA GLY A 124 8.49 25.96 -33.94
C GLY A 124 8.43 24.62 -33.22
N SER A 125 8.51 23.53 -33.99
CA SER A 125 8.43 22.15 -33.47
C SER A 125 9.51 21.83 -32.43
N GLY A 126 10.75 22.23 -32.67
CA GLY A 126 11.87 22.01 -31.76
C GLY A 126 11.71 22.78 -30.46
N SER A 127 11.35 24.08 -30.55
CA SER A 127 11.07 24.90 -29.36
C SER A 127 9.92 24.36 -28.54
N ALA A 128 8.86 23.84 -29.20
CA ALA A 128 7.73 23.22 -28.50
C ALA A 128 8.13 21.95 -27.76
N VAL A 129 8.97 21.09 -28.36
CA VAL A 129 9.50 19.89 -27.71
C VAL A 129 10.32 20.26 -26.47
N ILE A 130 11.20 21.26 -26.57
CA ILE A 130 12.04 21.73 -25.45
C ILE A 130 11.17 22.34 -24.35
N ALA A 131 10.23 23.20 -24.69
CA ALA A 131 9.36 23.89 -23.74
C ALA A 131 8.50 22.91 -22.94
N ILE A 132 7.85 21.95 -23.63
CA ILE A 132 7.04 20.91 -22.97
C ILE A 132 7.93 19.98 -22.15
N GLY A 133 9.08 19.56 -22.68
CA GLY A 133 10.02 18.69 -21.97
C GLY A 133 10.53 19.32 -20.67
N LEU A 134 10.88 20.61 -20.69
CA LEU A 134 11.28 21.35 -19.48
C LEU A 134 10.12 21.49 -18.49
N ALA A 135 8.91 21.76 -18.96
CA ALA A 135 7.73 21.85 -18.11
C ALA A 135 7.40 20.52 -17.43
N MET A 136 7.59 19.38 -18.13
CA MET A 136 7.37 18.04 -17.59
C MET A 136 8.52 17.53 -16.72
N ALA A 137 9.73 18.11 -16.84
CA ALA A 137 10.89 17.67 -16.07
C ALA A 137 10.69 17.82 -14.56
N SER A 138 10.07 18.92 -14.09
CA SER A 138 9.90 19.20 -12.66
C SER A 138 8.98 18.21 -11.94
N PRO A 139 7.76 17.89 -12.42
CA PRO A 139 6.91 16.86 -11.83
C PRO A 139 7.58 15.48 -11.83
N PHE A 140 8.26 15.13 -12.93
CA PHE A 140 8.94 13.83 -13.02
C PHE A 140 10.16 13.75 -12.10
N ALA A 141 10.92 14.84 -11.94
CA ALA A 141 12.04 14.93 -10.99
C ALA A 141 11.56 14.78 -9.54
N ARG A 142 10.42 15.39 -9.18
CA ARG A 142 9.85 15.23 -7.84
C ARG A 142 9.43 13.81 -7.57
N LEU A 143 8.78 13.14 -8.52
CA LEU A 143 8.43 11.72 -8.42
C LEU A 143 9.68 10.86 -8.22
N THR A 144 10.69 11.06 -9.07
CA THR A 144 11.97 10.36 -8.99
C THR A 144 12.65 10.56 -7.64
N TYR A 145 12.68 11.79 -7.14
CA TYR A 145 13.26 12.11 -5.84
C TYR A 145 12.51 11.42 -4.69
N ALA A 146 11.17 11.47 -4.69
CA ALA A 146 10.36 10.85 -3.66
C ALA A 146 10.57 9.32 -3.61
N LEU A 147 10.49 8.65 -4.77
CA LEU A 147 10.73 7.21 -4.89
C LEU A 147 12.17 6.84 -4.49
N SER A 148 13.16 7.59 -4.96
CA SER A 148 14.57 7.35 -4.64
C SER A 148 14.84 7.53 -3.14
N SER A 149 14.26 8.54 -2.52
CA SER A 149 14.41 8.80 -1.08
C SER A 149 13.79 7.70 -0.23
N SER A 150 12.63 7.16 -0.63
CA SER A 150 11.97 6.04 0.09
C SER A 150 12.81 4.76 0.07
N VAL A 151 13.48 4.47 -1.05
CA VAL A 151 14.39 3.32 -1.16
C VAL A 151 15.71 3.57 -0.43
N ASN A 152 16.22 4.80 -0.48
CA ASN A 152 17.49 5.17 0.12
C ASN A 152 17.53 5.06 1.66
N GLY A 153 16.37 5.04 2.32
CA GLY A 153 16.22 4.83 3.76
C GLY A 153 16.02 3.37 4.18
N ARG A 154 16.17 2.39 3.29
CA ARG A 154 15.98 0.96 3.63
C ARG A 154 17.28 0.32 4.10
N ASP A 155 17.16 -0.66 4.99
CA ASP A 155 18.29 -1.36 5.65
C ASP A 155 19.29 -1.97 4.66
N PHE A 156 18.83 -2.51 3.53
CA PHE A 156 19.73 -3.08 2.51
C PHE A 156 20.62 -2.02 1.82
N ILE A 157 20.19 -0.75 1.78
CA ILE A 157 21.03 0.36 1.30
C ILE A 157 22.10 0.70 2.34
N ASP A 158 21.74 0.67 3.63
CA ASP A 158 22.73 0.91 4.70
C ASP A 158 23.71 -0.24 4.79
N ALA A 159 23.28 -1.49 4.63
CA ALA A 159 24.19 -2.63 4.49
C ALA A 159 25.17 -2.47 3.32
N ALA A 160 24.67 -2.04 2.15
CA ALA A 160 25.53 -1.79 0.99
C ALA A 160 26.54 -0.64 1.22
N ARG A 161 26.16 0.39 2.00
CA ARG A 161 27.08 1.47 2.41
C ARG A 161 28.19 0.96 3.33
N ILE A 162 27.86 0.12 4.30
CA ILE A 162 28.84 -0.51 5.21
C ILE A 162 29.84 -1.36 4.41
N LEU A 163 29.39 -2.03 3.35
CA LEU A 163 30.26 -2.79 2.43
C LEU A 163 31.08 -1.89 1.49
N GLY A 164 31.02 -0.56 1.62
CA GLY A 164 31.84 0.38 0.85
C GLY A 164 31.34 0.69 -0.56
N VAL A 165 30.06 0.37 -0.88
CA VAL A 165 29.48 0.72 -2.19
C VAL A 165 29.40 2.24 -2.34
N THR A 166 29.97 2.77 -3.42
CA THR A 166 29.97 4.22 -3.70
C THR A 166 28.59 4.77 -4.00
N LYS A 167 28.36 6.09 -3.80
CA LYS A 167 27.08 6.74 -4.08
C LYS A 167 26.53 6.46 -5.49
N PRO A 168 27.30 6.56 -6.59
CA PRO A 168 26.84 6.16 -7.91
C PRO A 168 26.48 4.66 -7.97
N GLY A 169 27.26 3.80 -7.33
CA GLY A 169 26.97 2.37 -7.24
C GLY A 169 25.65 2.09 -6.54
N LEU A 170 25.35 2.78 -5.43
CA LEU A 170 24.08 2.70 -4.73
C LEU A 170 22.93 3.15 -5.64
N LEU A 171 23.08 4.27 -6.37
CA LEU A 171 22.05 4.77 -7.27
C LEU A 171 21.74 3.77 -8.39
N PHE A 172 22.76 3.35 -9.16
CA PHE A 172 22.53 2.55 -10.38
C PHE A 172 22.26 1.07 -10.09
N ARG A 173 22.83 0.49 -9.02
CA ARG A 173 22.70 -0.94 -8.69
C ARG A 173 21.54 -1.25 -7.74
N HIS A 174 21.22 -0.32 -6.83
CA HIS A 174 20.27 -0.60 -5.76
C HIS A 174 19.02 0.28 -5.82
N ILE A 175 19.13 1.59 -6.10
CA ILE A 175 17.99 2.50 -6.06
C ILE A 175 17.19 2.44 -7.37
N LEU A 176 17.82 2.76 -8.52
CA LEU A 176 17.14 2.83 -9.81
C LEU A 176 16.42 1.52 -10.21
N PRO A 177 17.01 0.32 -10.01
CA PRO A 177 16.32 -0.93 -10.32
C PRO A 177 15.04 -1.14 -9.49
N ASN A 178 15.01 -0.64 -8.26
CA ASN A 178 13.86 -0.76 -7.36
C ASN A 178 12.73 0.25 -7.66
N ILE A 179 13.03 1.35 -8.35
CA ILE A 179 12.02 2.37 -8.70
C ILE A 179 11.70 2.41 -10.19
N ARG A 180 12.34 1.59 -11.01
CA ARG A 180 12.17 1.60 -12.49
C ARG A 180 10.73 1.38 -12.92
N GLU A 181 10.00 0.46 -12.27
CA GLU A 181 8.64 0.11 -12.64
C GLU A 181 7.68 1.30 -12.49
N PRO A 182 7.55 1.96 -11.31
CA PRO A 182 6.70 3.13 -11.19
C PRO A 182 7.14 4.28 -12.10
N LEU A 183 8.44 4.41 -12.41
CA LEU A 183 8.93 5.41 -13.35
C LEU A 183 8.49 5.12 -14.79
N ILE A 184 8.58 3.87 -15.26
CA ILE A 184 8.14 3.45 -16.60
C ILE A 184 6.62 3.64 -16.75
N VAL A 185 5.85 3.23 -15.75
CA VAL A 185 4.39 3.42 -15.74
C VAL A 185 4.04 4.90 -15.85
N ASN A 186 4.68 5.75 -15.04
CA ASN A 186 4.42 7.19 -15.05
C ASN A 186 4.88 7.83 -16.37
N ALA A 187 6.02 7.41 -16.92
CA ALA A 187 6.49 7.86 -18.23
C ALA A 187 5.49 7.51 -19.34
N SER A 188 4.94 6.30 -19.34
CA SER A 188 3.92 5.87 -20.31
C SER A 188 2.65 6.72 -20.23
N ILE A 189 2.14 6.99 -19.04
CA ILE A 189 0.99 7.88 -18.81
C ILE A 189 1.32 9.31 -19.26
N SER A 190 2.55 9.76 -18.99
CA SER A 190 3.02 11.09 -19.39
C SER A 190 3.07 11.29 -20.90
N VAL A 191 3.27 10.23 -21.71
CA VAL A 191 3.20 10.34 -23.17
C VAL A 191 1.78 10.69 -23.61
N GLY A 192 0.75 10.09 -23.01
CA GLY A 192 -0.64 10.42 -23.30
C GLY A 192 -0.97 11.90 -22.98
N SER A 193 -0.58 12.36 -21.78
CA SER A 193 -0.78 13.76 -21.40
C SER A 193 0.09 14.74 -22.21
N GLY A 194 1.32 14.35 -22.53
CA GLY A 194 2.22 15.13 -23.38
C GLY A 194 1.68 15.33 -24.79
N LEU A 195 1.03 14.31 -25.36
CA LEU A 195 0.36 14.41 -26.64
C LEU A 195 -0.78 15.42 -26.61
N VAL A 196 -1.59 15.44 -25.56
CA VAL A 196 -2.68 16.43 -25.40
C VAL A 196 -2.11 17.83 -25.24
N VAL A 197 -1.07 18.01 -24.44
CA VAL A 197 -0.40 19.32 -24.24
C VAL A 197 0.21 19.81 -25.55
N PHE A 198 0.89 18.94 -26.30
CA PHE A 198 1.49 19.29 -27.59
C PHE A 198 0.42 19.67 -28.62
N ALA A 199 -0.65 18.88 -28.71
CA ALA A 199 -1.78 19.19 -29.58
C ALA A 199 -2.44 20.54 -29.17
N GLY A 200 -2.55 20.83 -27.88
CA GLY A 200 -3.07 22.10 -27.37
C GLY A 200 -2.19 23.31 -27.76
N LEU A 201 -0.86 23.17 -27.68
CA LEU A 201 0.05 24.26 -28.13
C LEU A 201 0.01 24.43 -29.63
N SER A 202 -0.05 23.37 -30.42
CA SER A 202 -0.22 23.42 -31.88
C SER A 202 -1.58 24.02 -32.25
N PHE A 203 -2.65 23.69 -31.51
CA PHE A 203 -3.96 24.31 -31.64
C PHE A 203 -3.93 25.83 -31.44
N LEU A 204 -3.15 26.30 -30.46
CA LEU A 204 -2.95 27.76 -30.22
C LEU A 204 -2.03 28.42 -31.26
N GLY A 205 -1.54 27.70 -32.26
CA GLY A 205 -0.61 28.21 -33.28
C GLY A 205 0.83 28.36 -32.81
N LEU A 206 1.16 27.83 -31.61
CA LEU A 206 2.49 27.94 -31.02
C LEU A 206 3.38 26.72 -31.29
N GLY A 207 2.79 25.61 -31.79
CA GLY A 207 3.50 24.36 -32.09
C GLY A 207 4.03 24.25 -33.50
N ILE A 208 3.51 23.32 -34.27
CA ILE A 208 3.91 23.01 -35.65
C ILE A 208 3.53 24.17 -36.58
N GLN A 209 4.50 24.63 -37.38
CA GLN A 209 4.33 25.69 -38.35
C GLN A 209 4.16 25.18 -39.79
N PRO A 210 3.46 25.92 -40.68
CA PRO A 210 3.33 25.58 -42.11
C PRO A 210 4.72 25.36 -42.76
N PRO A 211 4.83 24.44 -43.73
CA PRO A 211 3.83 23.58 -44.35
C PRO A 211 3.52 22.30 -43.56
N ALA A 212 4.27 21.98 -42.47
CA ALA A 212 4.04 20.82 -41.66
C ALA A 212 2.71 20.92 -40.89
N PHE A 213 2.13 19.78 -40.55
CA PHE A 213 0.86 19.69 -39.81
C PHE A 213 0.85 18.52 -38.85
N ASP A 214 0.19 18.72 -37.74
CA ASP A 214 -0.10 17.73 -36.72
C ASP A 214 -1.59 17.76 -36.36
N TRP A 215 -2.05 16.87 -35.49
CA TRP A 215 -3.45 16.83 -35.09
C TRP A 215 -3.93 18.10 -34.41
N GLY A 216 -3.08 18.76 -33.60
CA GLY A 216 -3.43 20.01 -32.90
C GLY A 216 -3.66 21.16 -33.88
N ARG A 217 -2.79 21.32 -34.86
CA ARG A 217 -2.96 22.31 -35.93
C ARG A 217 -4.16 22.01 -36.80
N MET A 218 -4.37 20.74 -37.20
CA MET A 218 -5.57 20.34 -37.96
C MET A 218 -6.86 20.66 -37.21
N LEU A 219 -6.85 20.46 -35.87
CA LEU A 219 -7.99 20.83 -35.01
C LEU A 219 -8.27 22.33 -35.06
N ASN A 220 -7.23 23.18 -35.02
CA ASN A 220 -7.36 24.65 -35.16
C ASN A 220 -7.94 25.02 -36.54
N GLU A 221 -7.34 24.51 -37.61
CA GLU A 221 -7.80 24.76 -38.99
C GLU A 221 -9.26 24.28 -39.18
N GLY A 222 -9.62 23.11 -38.62
CA GLY A 222 -10.95 22.53 -38.70
C GLY A 222 -12.03 23.22 -37.89
N LEU A 223 -11.67 23.87 -36.77
CA LEU A 223 -12.64 24.57 -35.91
C LEU A 223 -13.39 25.69 -36.65
N SER A 224 -12.70 26.41 -37.51
CA SER A 224 -13.30 27.49 -38.34
C SER A 224 -14.35 26.95 -39.33
N LYS A 225 -14.33 25.65 -39.61
CA LYS A 225 -15.21 24.96 -40.58
C LYS A 225 -16.14 23.94 -39.95
N ILE A 226 -16.26 23.92 -38.63
CA ILE A 226 -16.99 22.89 -37.87
C ILE A 226 -18.47 22.80 -38.27
N PHE A 227 -19.09 23.90 -38.66
CA PHE A 227 -20.49 23.93 -39.12
C PHE A 227 -20.67 23.52 -40.60
N VAL A 228 -19.58 23.48 -41.38
CA VAL A 228 -19.60 23.08 -42.81
C VAL A 228 -19.21 21.59 -42.94
N ASN A 229 -18.10 21.22 -42.32
CA ASN A 229 -17.61 19.83 -42.25
C ASN A 229 -17.07 19.54 -40.83
N PRO A 230 -17.89 18.99 -39.93
CA PRO A 230 -17.46 18.66 -38.56
C PRO A 230 -16.26 17.70 -38.49
N ALA A 231 -16.09 16.84 -39.50
CA ALA A 231 -15.01 15.86 -39.51
C ALA A 231 -13.62 16.49 -39.56
N THR A 232 -13.49 17.73 -40.06
CA THR A 232 -12.22 18.47 -40.10
C THR A 232 -11.65 18.74 -38.72
N ALA A 233 -12.49 18.90 -37.70
CA ALA A 233 -12.10 19.09 -36.30
C ALA A 233 -12.21 17.78 -35.50
N LEU A 234 -13.29 17.01 -35.69
CA LEU A 234 -13.54 15.79 -34.90
C LEU A 234 -12.52 14.68 -35.18
N ALA A 235 -12.11 14.48 -36.44
CA ALA A 235 -11.19 13.40 -36.79
C ALA A 235 -9.82 13.54 -36.10
N PRO A 236 -9.10 14.67 -36.18
CA PRO A 236 -7.85 14.85 -35.43
C PRO A 236 -8.06 14.86 -33.91
N GLY A 237 -9.18 15.39 -33.40
CA GLY A 237 -9.52 15.35 -31.98
C GLY A 237 -9.67 13.93 -31.45
N ILE A 238 -10.42 13.08 -32.15
CA ILE A 238 -10.58 11.66 -31.82
C ILE A 238 -9.23 10.93 -31.88
N ALA A 239 -8.39 11.23 -32.87
CA ALA A 239 -7.07 10.63 -33.01
C ALA A 239 -6.17 10.95 -31.79
N VAL A 240 -6.18 12.18 -31.29
CA VAL A 240 -5.47 12.58 -30.05
C VAL A 240 -5.98 11.77 -28.86
N VAL A 241 -7.31 11.69 -28.67
CA VAL A 241 -7.92 10.96 -27.55
C VAL A 241 -7.59 9.47 -27.59
N LEU A 242 -7.74 8.82 -28.74
CA LEU A 242 -7.45 7.39 -28.90
C LEU A 242 -5.96 7.08 -28.67
N SER A 243 -5.08 7.94 -29.16
CA SER A 243 -3.64 7.78 -28.96
C SER A 243 -3.25 8.00 -27.51
N GLY A 244 -3.81 9.01 -26.84
CA GLY A 244 -3.61 9.23 -25.39
C GLY A 244 -4.11 8.05 -24.55
N LEU A 245 -5.30 7.51 -24.88
CA LEU A 245 -5.85 6.33 -24.24
C LEU A 245 -4.94 5.12 -24.42
N THR A 246 -4.37 4.95 -25.63
CA THR A 246 -3.43 3.85 -25.94
C THR A 246 -2.24 3.87 -24.98
N PHE A 247 -1.57 5.01 -24.81
CA PHE A 247 -0.43 5.12 -23.90
C PHE A 247 -0.81 4.92 -22.42
N THR A 248 -2.00 5.36 -22.01
CA THR A 248 -2.52 5.11 -20.67
C THR A 248 -2.77 3.62 -20.43
N LEU A 249 -3.38 2.91 -21.38
CA LEU A 249 -3.60 1.46 -21.32
C LEU A 249 -2.29 0.68 -21.30
N VAL A 250 -1.28 1.13 -22.04
CA VAL A 250 0.07 0.52 -22.02
C VAL A 250 0.70 0.69 -20.62
N GLY A 251 0.64 1.89 -20.04
CA GLY A 251 1.12 2.13 -18.67
C GLY A 251 0.43 1.23 -17.66
N GLU A 252 -0.89 1.09 -17.75
CA GLU A 252 -1.67 0.21 -16.86
C GLU A 252 -1.34 -1.29 -17.08
N ALA A 253 -1.11 -1.71 -18.32
CA ALA A 253 -0.72 -3.09 -18.63
C ALA A 253 0.68 -3.42 -18.06
N ILE A 254 1.63 -2.49 -18.15
CA ILE A 254 2.96 -2.62 -17.53
C ILE A 254 2.83 -2.72 -16.02
N ALA A 255 2.05 -1.82 -15.38
CA ALA A 255 1.83 -1.82 -13.94
C ALA A 255 1.28 -3.16 -13.43
N ARG A 256 0.34 -3.77 -14.15
CA ARG A 256 -0.22 -5.08 -13.79
C ARG A 256 0.75 -6.23 -14.01
N GLY A 257 1.54 -6.18 -15.07
CA GLY A 257 2.54 -7.21 -15.37
C GLY A 257 3.69 -7.25 -14.36
N SER A 258 4.00 -6.09 -13.75
CA SER A 258 5.06 -5.94 -12.74
C SER A 258 4.62 -6.25 -11.31
N GLY A 259 3.39 -6.73 -11.10
CA GLY A 259 2.88 -7.04 -9.76
C GLY A 259 2.53 -5.82 -8.89
N VAL A 260 2.65 -4.61 -9.42
CA VAL A 260 2.15 -3.38 -8.78
C VAL A 260 0.63 -3.43 -8.82
N ARG A 261 0.02 -3.85 -7.72
CA ARG A 261 -1.44 -3.86 -7.59
C ARG A 261 -1.96 -2.43 -7.63
N SER A 262 -2.59 -2.07 -8.75
CA SER A 262 -3.38 -0.83 -8.82
C SER A 262 -4.58 -0.98 -7.89
N PRO A 263 -4.84 -0.05 -6.96
CA PRO A 263 -5.94 -0.19 -6.00
C PRO A 263 -7.33 -0.16 -6.65
N ILE A 264 -7.42 0.08 -7.95
CA ILE A 264 -8.70 0.40 -8.63
C ILE A 264 -9.33 -0.78 -9.41
N SER A 265 -8.65 -1.93 -9.63
CA SER A 265 -9.18 -2.93 -10.56
C SER A 265 -8.83 -4.39 -10.31
N SER A 266 -8.62 -4.84 -9.09
CA SER A 266 -8.73 -6.27 -8.82
C SER A 266 -10.21 -6.59 -8.56
N LYS A 267 -10.87 -7.31 -9.47
CA LYS A 267 -12.08 -8.04 -9.10
C LYS A 267 -11.66 -8.99 -7.99
N LEU A 268 -11.97 -8.63 -6.74
CA LEU A 268 -11.77 -9.52 -5.61
C LEU A 268 -12.50 -10.83 -5.93
N PRO A 269 -11.91 -11.99 -5.66
CA PRO A 269 -12.63 -13.24 -5.75
C PRO A 269 -13.90 -13.08 -4.91
N LYS A 270 -15.06 -13.53 -5.42
CA LYS A 270 -16.30 -13.47 -4.69
C LYS A 270 -16.13 -14.31 -3.43
N TRP A 271 -16.22 -13.67 -2.26
CA TRP A 271 -16.30 -14.37 -1.00
C TRP A 271 -17.58 -15.20 -0.98
N ASN A 272 -17.45 -16.51 -0.87
CA ASN A 272 -18.60 -17.40 -0.71
C ASN A 272 -18.49 -18.07 0.66
N PRO A 273 -19.32 -17.70 1.64
CA PRO A 273 -19.29 -18.32 2.96
C PRO A 273 -19.64 -19.81 2.95
N ILE A 274 -20.19 -20.32 1.84
CA ILE A 274 -20.60 -21.73 1.68
C ILE A 274 -19.41 -22.64 1.32
N ASN A 275 -18.27 -22.12 0.89
CA ASN A 275 -17.04 -22.94 0.70
C ASN A 275 -16.41 -23.31 2.07
N LYS A 276 -17.24 -23.77 3.02
CA LYS A 276 -16.80 -24.46 4.24
C LYS A 276 -16.16 -25.83 3.96
N ALA A 277 -16.18 -26.30 2.71
CA ALA A 277 -15.80 -27.65 2.34
C ALA A 277 -14.35 -27.82 1.84
N THR A 278 -13.55 -26.75 1.79
CA THR A 278 -12.15 -26.84 1.36
C THR A 278 -11.17 -26.33 2.41
N SER A 279 -11.47 -26.50 3.70
CA SER A 279 -10.45 -26.56 4.72
C SER A 279 -10.03 -28.03 4.83
N ALA A 280 -8.91 -28.38 4.22
CA ALA A 280 -8.30 -29.71 4.38
C ALA A 280 -7.73 -29.93 5.80
N PHE A 281 -8.12 -29.11 6.75
CA PHE A 281 -7.84 -29.25 8.17
C PHE A 281 -9.14 -29.56 8.92
N THR A 282 -9.63 -30.78 8.81
CA THR A 282 -10.43 -31.37 9.87
C THR A 282 -9.48 -31.81 10.98
N SER A 283 -8.90 -30.88 11.71
CA SER A 283 -8.54 -31.16 13.10
C SER A 283 -9.87 -31.29 13.81
N THR A 284 -10.21 -32.51 14.22
CA THR A 284 -11.24 -32.73 15.23
C THR A 284 -10.92 -31.78 16.37
N PRO A 285 -11.83 -30.85 16.74
CA PRO A 285 -11.59 -30.00 17.90
C PRO A 285 -11.28 -30.94 19.06
N PRO A 286 -10.30 -30.63 19.93
CA PRO A 286 -10.13 -31.42 21.15
C PRO A 286 -11.51 -31.48 21.83
N GLU A 287 -11.98 -32.68 22.15
CA GLU A 287 -13.22 -32.88 22.90
C GLU A 287 -13.08 -32.11 24.22
N GLY A 288 -13.66 -30.90 24.29
CA GLY A 288 -13.49 -29.97 25.41
C GLY A 288 -13.45 -28.48 24.97
N ALA A 289 -13.17 -28.15 23.71
CA ALA A 289 -13.24 -26.77 23.24
C ALA A 289 -14.70 -26.34 23.18
N ALA A 290 -15.09 -25.57 24.15
CA ALA A 290 -16.37 -24.91 24.48
C ALA A 290 -17.38 -24.76 23.33
N GLN A 291 -18.02 -25.87 22.92
CA GLN A 291 -19.35 -25.82 22.34
C GLN A 291 -20.33 -25.52 23.48
N SER A 292 -20.90 -24.31 23.51
CA SER A 292 -21.95 -23.87 24.43
C SER A 292 -21.60 -23.72 25.92
N ALA A 293 -20.46 -23.12 26.27
CA ALA A 293 -20.36 -22.56 27.61
C ALA A 293 -21.34 -21.36 27.74
N PRO A 294 -22.09 -21.23 28.85
CA PRO A 294 -22.93 -20.07 29.12
C PRO A 294 -22.07 -18.80 29.03
N VAL A 295 -22.69 -17.66 28.69
CA VAL A 295 -22.02 -16.36 28.70
C VAL A 295 -21.47 -16.17 30.12
N ASP A 296 -20.15 -16.14 30.25
CA ASP A 296 -19.50 -15.91 31.53
C ASP A 296 -19.54 -14.40 31.80
N ASP A 297 -20.32 -13.99 32.78
CA ASP A 297 -20.48 -12.56 33.17
C ASP A 297 -19.13 -11.90 33.54
N ASN A 298 -18.08 -12.68 33.81
CA ASN A 298 -16.72 -12.19 34.12
C ASN A 298 -15.85 -12.05 32.84
N ALA A 299 -16.30 -12.48 31.68
CA ALA A 299 -15.56 -12.36 30.44
C ALA A 299 -15.53 -10.90 29.95
N VAL A 300 -14.33 -10.37 29.66
CA VAL A 300 -14.17 -9.06 29.01
C VAL A 300 -14.12 -9.20 27.49
N LEU A 301 -13.62 -10.33 26.99
CA LEU A 301 -13.60 -10.67 25.56
C LEU A 301 -14.04 -12.12 25.37
N THR A 302 -14.99 -12.34 24.49
CA THR A 302 -15.40 -13.67 24.04
C THR A 302 -15.27 -13.73 22.52
N VAL A 303 -14.50 -14.69 22.04
CA VAL A 303 -14.33 -15.00 20.61
C VAL A 303 -14.77 -16.42 20.36
N ARG A 304 -15.70 -16.63 19.40
CA ARG A 304 -16.17 -17.96 19.00
C ARG A 304 -16.13 -18.12 17.49
N ASN A 305 -15.50 -19.21 17.05
CA ASN A 305 -15.42 -19.60 15.65
C ASN A 305 -14.94 -18.47 14.72
N MET A 306 -13.92 -17.72 15.13
CA MET A 306 -13.37 -16.63 14.34
C MET A 306 -12.40 -17.15 13.29
N SER A 307 -12.63 -16.75 12.05
CA SER A 307 -11.75 -16.99 10.90
C SER A 307 -11.43 -15.67 10.22
N VAL A 308 -10.21 -15.54 9.70
CA VAL A 308 -9.78 -14.37 8.94
C VAL A 308 -9.27 -14.83 7.59
N ALA A 309 -9.82 -14.27 6.52
CA ALA A 309 -9.43 -14.58 5.15
C ALA A 309 -8.78 -13.38 4.47
N VAL A 310 -7.68 -13.61 3.78
CA VAL A 310 -6.95 -12.62 2.99
C VAL A 310 -6.84 -13.08 1.53
N PRO A 311 -6.93 -12.19 0.54
CA PRO A 311 -6.76 -12.57 -0.85
C PRO A 311 -5.29 -12.85 -1.16
N ALA A 312 -5.03 -13.97 -1.83
CA ALA A 312 -3.73 -14.38 -2.32
C ALA A 312 -3.85 -14.71 -3.83
N GLY A 313 -3.64 -13.71 -4.70
CA GLY A 313 -3.89 -13.85 -6.13
C GLY A 313 -5.39 -14.05 -6.42
N ASN A 314 -5.76 -15.19 -6.99
CA ASN A 314 -7.14 -15.52 -7.34
C ASN A 314 -7.87 -16.35 -6.28
N VAL A 315 -7.20 -16.70 -5.19
CA VAL A 315 -7.75 -17.52 -4.10
C VAL A 315 -7.76 -16.77 -2.78
N TRP A 316 -8.60 -17.22 -1.85
CA TRP A 316 -8.61 -16.75 -0.49
C TRP A 316 -7.82 -17.73 0.39
N ARG A 317 -6.86 -17.20 1.17
CA ARG A 317 -6.17 -17.95 2.23
C ARG A 317 -6.77 -17.58 3.58
N ARG A 318 -6.78 -18.55 4.50
CA ARG A 318 -7.23 -18.37 5.89
C ARG A 318 -6.04 -18.50 6.85
N PRO A 319 -5.30 -17.41 7.07
CA PRO A 319 -4.22 -17.42 8.06
C PRO A 319 -4.70 -17.51 9.51
N VAL A 320 -6.00 -17.35 9.76
CA VAL A 320 -6.67 -17.65 11.03
C VAL A 320 -7.91 -18.46 10.71
N ASP A 321 -8.06 -19.62 11.32
CA ASP A 321 -9.17 -20.52 11.02
C ASP A 321 -9.81 -21.08 12.31
N ASN A 322 -11.09 -20.76 12.51
CA ASN A 322 -11.98 -21.28 13.53
C ASN A 322 -11.45 -21.19 14.99
N ILE A 323 -10.84 -20.07 15.36
CA ILE A 323 -10.35 -19.88 16.73
C ILE A 323 -11.46 -19.48 17.69
N SER A 324 -11.39 -20.02 18.93
CA SER A 324 -12.34 -19.70 20.00
C SER A 324 -11.60 -19.60 21.33
N PHE A 325 -11.83 -18.53 22.08
CA PHE A 325 -11.27 -18.31 23.41
C PHE A 325 -12.00 -17.20 24.16
N THR A 326 -11.77 -17.12 25.45
CA THR A 326 -12.28 -16.04 26.31
C THR A 326 -11.13 -15.39 27.08
N VAL A 327 -11.29 -14.11 27.44
CA VAL A 327 -10.39 -13.39 28.34
C VAL A 327 -11.22 -12.79 29.46
N HIS A 328 -10.83 -13.04 30.72
CA HIS A 328 -11.56 -12.57 31.89
C HIS A 328 -11.01 -11.23 32.39
N ARG A 329 -11.80 -10.53 33.18
CA ARG A 329 -11.38 -9.25 33.79
C ARG A 329 -10.14 -9.44 34.68
N GLY A 330 -9.13 -8.56 34.50
CA GLY A 330 -7.86 -8.62 35.23
C GLY A 330 -6.96 -9.80 34.87
N GLU A 331 -7.36 -10.68 33.94
CA GLU A 331 -6.56 -11.78 33.44
C GLU A 331 -5.47 -11.29 32.49
N THR A 332 -4.28 -11.90 32.54
CA THR A 332 -3.25 -11.74 31.49
C THR A 332 -3.13 -13.03 30.71
N VAL A 333 -3.56 -13.03 29.46
CA VAL A 333 -3.51 -14.17 28.54
C VAL A 333 -2.40 -13.96 27.53
N GLY A 334 -1.49 -14.92 27.39
CA GLY A 334 -0.45 -14.92 26.38
C GLY A 334 -0.92 -15.59 25.08
N ILE A 335 -0.51 -15.07 23.92
CA ILE A 335 -0.61 -15.79 22.64
C ILE A 335 0.80 -16.05 22.14
N VAL A 336 1.15 -17.32 21.96
CA VAL A 336 2.47 -17.77 21.48
C VAL A 336 2.35 -18.61 20.21
N GLY A 337 3.43 -18.72 19.45
CA GLY A 337 3.52 -19.52 18.24
C GLY A 337 4.52 -18.94 17.25
N GLU A 338 4.82 -19.64 16.17
CA GLU A 338 5.74 -19.20 15.13
C GLU A 338 5.28 -17.93 14.41
N SER A 339 6.24 -17.26 13.74
CA SER A 339 5.92 -16.13 12.86
C SER A 339 5.01 -16.61 11.73
N GLY A 340 3.92 -15.87 11.47
CA GLY A 340 2.93 -16.26 10.46
C GLY A 340 1.80 -17.17 10.96
N SER A 341 1.80 -17.62 12.23
CA SER A 341 0.70 -18.44 12.78
C SER A 341 -0.65 -17.72 12.96
N GLY A 342 -0.73 -16.41 12.66
CA GLY A 342 -1.98 -15.63 12.69
C GLY A 342 -2.20 -14.77 13.93
N LYS A 343 -1.28 -14.69 14.89
CA LYS A 343 -1.41 -13.99 16.18
C LYS A 343 -1.82 -12.52 16.03
N SER A 344 -0.99 -11.72 15.39
CA SER A 344 -1.25 -10.28 15.19
C SER A 344 -2.52 -10.05 14.37
N LEU A 345 -2.77 -10.88 13.36
CA LEU A 345 -3.96 -10.78 12.52
C LEU A 345 -5.24 -11.07 13.33
N SER A 346 -5.20 -12.02 14.27
CA SER A 346 -6.31 -12.29 15.19
C SER A 346 -6.62 -11.07 16.06
N CYS A 347 -5.59 -10.42 16.61
CA CYS A 347 -5.76 -9.21 17.42
C CYS A 347 -6.30 -8.03 16.60
N MET A 348 -5.81 -7.84 15.37
CA MET A 348 -6.34 -6.81 14.45
C MET A 348 -7.81 -7.09 14.09
N ALA A 349 -8.18 -8.36 13.90
CA ALA A 349 -9.57 -8.75 13.59
C ALA A 349 -10.52 -8.45 14.77
N ILE A 350 -10.12 -8.78 16.00
CA ILE A 350 -10.86 -8.50 17.22
C ILE A 350 -11.03 -6.99 17.42
N SER A 351 -9.98 -6.21 17.19
CA SER A 351 -9.97 -4.74 17.31
C SER A 351 -10.66 -4.03 16.15
N GLN A 352 -11.16 -4.75 15.14
CA GLN A 352 -11.74 -4.23 13.90
C GLN A 352 -10.78 -3.33 13.09
N LEU A 353 -9.47 -3.59 13.16
CA LEU A 353 -8.41 -2.83 12.49
C LEU A 353 -7.87 -3.52 11.23
N THR A 354 -8.57 -4.55 10.73
CA THR A 354 -8.17 -5.22 9.48
C THR A 354 -8.45 -4.35 8.27
N ASP A 355 -7.44 -4.18 7.41
CA ASP A 355 -7.57 -3.44 6.16
C ASP A 355 -8.40 -4.20 5.12
N HIS A 356 -9.16 -3.45 4.31
CA HIS A 356 -9.77 -4.02 3.12
C HIS A 356 -8.66 -4.48 2.15
N PRO A 357 -8.72 -5.70 1.56
CA PRO A 357 -9.91 -6.55 1.39
C PRO A 357 -10.01 -7.75 2.36
N THR A 358 -9.32 -7.72 3.51
CA THR A 358 -9.42 -8.79 4.52
C THR A 358 -10.87 -9.01 4.96
N VAL A 359 -11.29 -10.26 5.04
CA VAL A 359 -12.62 -10.66 5.51
C VAL A 359 -12.48 -11.35 6.87
N VAL A 360 -13.23 -10.86 7.85
CA VAL A 360 -13.37 -11.50 9.16
C VAL A 360 -14.75 -12.16 9.22
N ASP A 361 -14.79 -13.42 9.61
CA ASP A 361 -16.01 -14.20 9.85
C ASP A 361 -15.92 -14.78 11.26
N ALA A 362 -16.98 -14.67 12.04
CA ALA A 362 -17.04 -15.21 13.40
C ALA A 362 -18.48 -15.55 13.80
N GLY A 363 -18.63 -16.62 14.55
CA GLY A 363 -19.91 -16.95 15.20
C GLY A 363 -20.28 -15.89 16.25
N LEU A 364 -19.28 -15.44 17.04
CA LEU A 364 -19.43 -14.35 18.00
C LEU A 364 -18.08 -13.69 18.29
N ILE A 365 -18.06 -12.36 18.27
CA ILE A 365 -17.05 -11.54 18.94
C ILE A 365 -17.80 -10.57 19.86
N GLU A 366 -17.61 -10.73 21.16
CA GLU A 366 -18.22 -9.87 22.17
C GLU A 366 -17.11 -9.25 23.04
N PHE A 367 -17.21 -7.95 23.28
CA PHE A 367 -16.26 -7.20 24.08
C PHE A 367 -17.00 -6.31 25.09
N ASP A 368 -16.67 -6.48 26.37
CA ASP A 368 -17.21 -5.71 27.51
C ASP A 368 -18.76 -5.57 27.44
N GLY A 369 -19.45 -6.72 27.19
CA GLY A 369 -20.91 -6.81 27.07
C GLY A 369 -21.49 -6.25 25.76
N THR A 370 -20.65 -5.95 24.77
CA THR A 370 -21.12 -5.44 23.47
C THR A 370 -20.72 -6.39 22.35
N VAL A 371 -21.69 -6.82 21.56
CA VAL A 371 -21.47 -7.68 20.38
C VAL A 371 -20.83 -6.86 19.27
N LEU A 372 -19.59 -7.19 18.91
CA LEU A 372 -18.84 -6.58 17.82
C LEU A 372 -19.13 -7.26 16.47
N MET A 373 -19.37 -8.58 16.51
CA MET A 373 -19.74 -9.40 15.36
C MET A 373 -20.56 -10.61 15.85
N LYS A 374 -21.59 -10.97 15.10
CA LYS A 374 -22.37 -12.19 15.33
C LYS A 374 -22.76 -12.80 13.99
N ASP A 375 -22.59 -14.13 13.86
CA ASP A 375 -22.91 -14.90 12.64
C ASP A 375 -22.36 -14.24 11.35
N GLY A 376 -21.10 -13.78 11.40
CA GLY A 376 -20.42 -13.11 10.30
C GLY A 376 -20.86 -11.67 10.01
N GLN A 377 -21.83 -11.13 10.78
CA GLN A 377 -22.38 -9.79 10.55
C GLN A 377 -21.90 -8.80 11.60
N ARG A 378 -21.49 -7.62 11.14
CA ARG A 378 -21.19 -6.47 12.00
C ARG A 378 -22.43 -5.60 12.18
N PRO A 379 -22.70 -5.09 13.40
CA PRO A 379 -23.77 -4.13 13.61
C PRO A 379 -23.56 -2.84 12.80
N GLU A 380 -24.64 -2.29 12.25
CA GLU A 380 -24.62 -1.09 11.42
C GLU A 380 -25.32 0.11 12.08
N GLY A 381 -25.22 1.29 11.48
CA GLY A 381 -25.95 2.49 11.87
C GLY A 381 -25.56 3.03 13.25
N SER A 382 -26.52 3.21 14.14
CA SER A 382 -26.30 3.74 15.50
C SER A 382 -25.50 2.79 16.39
N ALA A 383 -25.66 1.47 16.21
CA ALA A 383 -24.92 0.45 16.94
C ALA A 383 -23.43 0.48 16.59
N ALA A 384 -23.09 0.66 15.30
CA ALA A 384 -21.68 0.80 14.87
C ALA A 384 -20.99 2.01 15.53
N ARG A 385 -21.68 3.14 15.69
CA ARG A 385 -21.14 4.32 16.39
C ARG A 385 -20.89 4.06 17.87
N LYS A 386 -21.80 3.32 18.52
CA LYS A 386 -21.61 2.91 19.93
C LYS A 386 -20.39 2.00 20.07
N ILE A 387 -20.24 1.03 19.16
CA ILE A 387 -19.09 0.11 19.11
C ILE A 387 -17.78 0.91 18.92
N ALA A 388 -17.73 1.81 17.94
CA ALA A 388 -16.54 2.61 17.69
C ALA A 388 -16.10 3.43 18.93
N ARG A 389 -17.05 4.01 19.65
CA ARG A 389 -16.77 4.71 20.91
C ARG A 389 -16.26 3.75 21.97
N GLN A 390 -16.85 2.59 22.13
CA GLN A 390 -16.44 1.60 23.14
C GLN A 390 -15.05 1.05 22.84
N LEU A 391 -14.75 0.71 21.58
CA LEU A 391 -13.42 0.30 21.16
C LEU A 391 -12.39 1.40 21.45
N GLY A 392 -12.68 2.65 21.08
CA GLY A 392 -11.77 3.78 21.29
C GLY A 392 -11.52 4.16 22.76
N THR A 393 -12.41 3.80 23.71
CA THR A 393 -12.27 4.18 25.13
C THR A 393 -11.97 3.01 26.06
N ARG A 394 -12.45 1.80 25.71
CA ARG A 394 -12.39 0.62 26.57
C ARG A 394 -11.42 -0.44 26.09
N MET A 395 -10.93 -0.35 24.84
CA MET A 395 -9.88 -1.20 24.29
C MET A 395 -8.65 -0.37 23.96
N SER A 396 -7.48 -0.85 24.32
CA SER A 396 -6.19 -0.25 23.97
C SER A 396 -5.39 -1.25 23.16
N MET A 397 -4.74 -0.78 22.08
CA MET A 397 -3.82 -1.61 21.30
C MET A 397 -2.42 -1.00 21.33
N VAL A 398 -1.45 -1.83 21.72
CA VAL A 398 -0.03 -1.52 21.72
C VAL A 398 0.59 -2.32 20.57
N PHE A 399 0.97 -1.63 19.50
CA PHE A 399 1.49 -2.24 18.28
C PHE A 399 2.98 -2.60 18.39
N GLN A 400 3.41 -3.55 17.59
CA GLN A 400 4.80 -4.03 17.49
C GLN A 400 5.77 -2.91 17.07
N ASP A 401 5.39 -2.06 16.11
CA ASP A 401 6.21 -0.93 15.64
C ASP A 401 5.62 0.41 16.07
N PRO A 402 6.18 1.06 17.09
CA PRO A 402 5.70 2.37 17.54
C PRO A 402 6.02 3.50 16.55
N MET A 403 6.90 3.27 15.53
CA MET A 403 7.19 4.27 14.52
C MET A 403 6.07 4.43 13.50
N SER A 404 5.47 3.33 13.09
CA SER A 404 4.35 3.31 12.16
C SER A 404 3.02 3.66 12.83
N SER A 405 2.91 3.47 14.16
CA SER A 405 1.66 3.64 14.92
C SER A 405 1.39 5.07 15.37
N MET A 406 2.40 5.92 15.39
CA MET A 406 2.25 7.35 15.74
C MET A 406 2.36 8.23 14.49
N ASN A 407 1.46 9.21 14.36
CA ASN A 407 1.50 10.17 13.26
C ASN A 407 2.74 11.09 13.40
N PRO A 408 3.73 11.01 12.47
CA PRO A 408 4.96 11.78 12.59
C PRO A 408 4.77 13.30 12.43
N SER A 409 3.63 13.73 11.89
CA SER A 409 3.30 15.14 11.66
C SER A 409 2.60 15.80 12.85
N LEU A 410 2.23 15.03 13.89
CA LEU A 410 1.54 15.52 15.07
C LEU A 410 2.42 15.39 16.31
N LYS A 411 2.29 16.36 17.22
CA LYS A 411 2.97 16.33 18.51
C LYS A 411 2.43 15.19 19.38
N VAL A 412 3.32 14.53 20.15
CA VAL A 412 2.96 13.38 20.99
C VAL A 412 1.84 13.71 21.96
N GLY A 413 1.91 14.83 22.67
CA GLY A 413 0.85 15.23 23.61
C GLY A 413 -0.49 15.51 22.94
N TYR A 414 -0.52 15.89 21.65
CA TYR A 414 -1.76 16.03 20.89
C TYR A 414 -2.39 14.66 20.66
N GLN A 415 -1.61 13.68 20.22
CA GLN A 415 -2.09 12.33 19.92
C GLN A 415 -2.57 11.62 21.18
N VAL A 416 -1.82 11.74 22.29
CA VAL A 416 -2.26 11.18 23.59
C VAL A 416 -3.58 11.81 24.05
N ALA A 417 -3.74 13.14 23.88
CA ALA A 417 -4.93 13.86 24.30
C ALA A 417 -6.18 13.55 23.46
N GLU A 418 -6.03 12.96 22.26
CA GLU A 418 -7.09 12.85 21.26
C GLU A 418 -8.35 12.13 21.76
N ILE A 419 -8.18 11.02 22.46
CA ILE A 419 -9.28 10.24 23.04
C ILE A 419 -10.09 11.10 24.03
N GLY A 420 -9.43 11.95 24.83
CA GLY A 420 -10.07 12.78 25.83
C GLY A 420 -11.14 13.72 25.27
N TRP A 421 -10.83 14.42 24.17
CA TRP A 421 -11.82 15.33 23.58
C TRP A 421 -12.77 14.64 22.59
N LEU A 422 -12.37 13.55 21.94
CA LEU A 422 -13.24 12.86 20.97
C LEU A 422 -14.33 12.03 21.66
N HIS A 423 -13.98 11.34 22.74
CA HIS A 423 -14.84 10.33 23.34
C HIS A 423 -15.24 10.61 24.79
N GLU A 424 -14.37 11.26 25.58
CA GLU A 424 -14.60 11.51 27.03
C GLU A 424 -15.23 12.89 27.32
N GLY A 425 -15.48 13.70 26.28
CA GLY A 425 -16.14 15.00 26.41
C GLY A 425 -15.27 16.09 27.07
N MET A 426 -13.97 15.88 27.21
CA MET A 426 -13.04 16.86 27.76
C MET A 426 -12.88 18.06 26.81
N SER A 427 -12.70 19.24 27.36
CA SER A 427 -12.19 20.37 26.58
C SER A 427 -10.75 20.09 26.09
N LYS A 428 -10.34 20.75 25.01
CA LYS A 428 -8.96 20.58 24.49
C LYS A 428 -7.88 20.94 25.51
N ALA A 429 -8.16 21.85 26.44
CA ALA A 429 -7.24 22.26 27.49
C ALA A 429 -7.12 21.16 28.56
N GLU A 430 -8.25 20.61 28.99
CA GLU A 430 -8.31 19.51 29.98
C GLU A 430 -7.63 18.26 29.41
N ALA A 431 -7.96 17.87 28.16
CA ALA A 431 -7.36 16.71 27.51
C ALA A 431 -5.83 16.84 27.37
N LYS A 432 -5.33 18.05 27.05
CA LYS A 432 -3.87 18.29 27.02
C LYS A 432 -3.21 18.16 28.39
N LYS A 433 -3.86 18.61 29.46
CA LYS A 433 -3.37 18.44 30.80
C LYS A 433 -3.35 16.97 31.19
N ALA A 434 -4.46 16.27 30.97
CA ALA A 434 -4.56 14.82 31.19
C ALA A 434 -3.51 14.03 30.40
N ALA A 435 -3.20 14.43 29.14
CA ALA A 435 -2.15 13.81 28.36
C ALA A 435 -0.76 13.94 29.01
N VAL A 436 -0.44 15.09 29.61
CA VAL A 436 0.81 15.27 30.34
C VAL A 436 0.83 14.38 31.59
N ASP A 437 -0.29 14.28 32.31
CA ASP A 437 -0.41 13.42 33.48
C ASP A 437 -0.23 11.94 33.09
N ARG A 438 -0.81 11.50 31.95
CA ARG A 438 -0.62 10.13 31.42
C ARG A 438 0.82 9.87 30.98
N LEU A 439 1.47 10.82 30.30
CA LEU A 439 2.89 10.70 29.94
C LEU A 439 3.78 10.61 31.18
N THR A 440 3.42 11.28 32.25
CA THR A 440 4.12 11.19 33.55
C THR A 440 3.90 9.82 34.18
N ALA A 441 2.67 9.31 34.21
CA ALA A 441 2.33 7.98 34.73
C ALA A 441 3.11 6.85 34.04
N VAL A 442 3.34 6.96 32.71
CA VAL A 442 4.19 6.01 31.97
C VAL A 442 5.69 6.31 32.07
N LYS A 443 6.11 7.08 33.06
CA LYS A 443 7.52 7.36 33.39
C LYS A 443 8.30 8.03 32.26
N ILE A 444 7.66 8.90 31.46
CA ILE A 444 8.37 9.73 30.46
C ILE A 444 8.98 10.94 31.19
N PRO A 445 10.31 11.12 31.12
CA PRO A 445 10.98 12.23 31.81
C PRO A 445 10.57 13.57 31.19
N ASP A 446 10.36 14.61 32.01
CA ASP A 446 9.97 15.94 31.56
C ASP A 446 8.74 15.93 30.63
N ALA A 447 7.67 15.23 31.05
CA ALA A 447 6.45 15.03 30.25
C ALA A 447 5.87 16.35 29.68
N PRO A 448 5.85 17.50 30.39
CA PRO A 448 5.35 18.77 29.83
C PRO A 448 6.13 19.26 28.60
N ARG A 449 7.44 19.07 28.58
CA ARG A 449 8.30 19.40 27.44
C ARG A 449 8.13 18.36 26.33
N ARG A 450 8.16 17.08 26.69
CA ARG A 450 8.05 15.96 25.74
C ARG A 450 6.70 15.94 25.01
N ALA A 451 5.61 16.30 25.67
CA ALA A 451 4.30 16.42 25.03
C ALA A 451 4.27 17.40 23.83
N LYS A 452 5.21 18.36 23.78
CA LYS A 452 5.34 19.34 22.68
C LYS A 452 6.23 18.86 21.53
N GLN A 453 6.89 17.73 21.69
CA GLN A 453 7.78 17.11 20.70
C GLN A 453 7.03 16.19 19.74
N TYR A 454 7.70 15.86 18.62
CA TYR A 454 7.19 14.92 17.61
C TYR A 454 7.71 13.50 17.90
N PRO A 455 7.06 12.45 17.36
CA PRO A 455 7.47 11.06 17.60
C PRO A 455 8.93 10.76 17.24
N HIS A 456 9.47 11.37 16.18
CA HIS A 456 10.85 11.17 15.75
C HIS A 456 11.92 11.72 16.73
N GLU A 457 11.51 12.57 17.68
CA GLU A 457 12.38 13.09 18.75
C GLU A 457 12.41 12.18 19.98
N PHE A 458 11.65 11.07 19.99
CA PHE A 458 11.57 10.10 21.08
C PHE A 458 12.49 8.90 20.79
N SER A 459 13.08 8.29 21.82
CA SER A 459 13.70 6.96 21.72
C SER A 459 12.65 5.87 21.51
N GLY A 460 13.05 4.66 21.09
CA GLY A 460 12.13 3.53 20.90
C GLY A 460 11.28 3.25 22.12
N GLY A 461 11.89 3.10 23.28
CA GLY A 461 11.18 2.87 24.55
C GLY A 461 10.29 4.04 24.99
N MET A 462 10.67 5.29 24.68
CA MET A 462 9.78 6.43 24.96
C MET A 462 8.55 6.43 24.06
N ARG A 463 8.68 6.04 22.78
CA ARG A 463 7.52 5.91 21.87
C ARG A 463 6.58 4.81 22.33
N GLN A 464 7.13 3.67 22.74
CA GLN A 464 6.35 2.55 23.27
C GLN A 464 5.54 2.98 24.51
N ARG A 465 6.18 3.67 25.46
CA ARG A 465 5.50 4.21 26.63
C ARG A 465 4.46 5.27 26.28
N ALA A 466 4.73 6.13 25.29
CA ALA A 466 3.76 7.12 24.82
C ALA A 466 2.54 6.45 24.18
N MET A 467 2.71 5.34 23.44
CA MET A 467 1.61 4.56 22.89
C MET A 467 0.76 3.91 23.98
N ILE A 468 1.38 3.38 25.04
CA ILE A 468 0.66 2.91 26.24
C ILE A 468 -0.12 4.08 26.87
N ALA A 469 0.49 5.27 27.01
CA ALA A 469 -0.18 6.46 27.53
C ALA A 469 -1.42 6.86 26.70
N MET A 470 -1.37 6.70 25.36
CA MET A 470 -2.54 6.92 24.50
C MET A 470 -3.69 5.99 24.88
N GLY A 471 -3.42 4.70 25.03
CA GLY A 471 -4.43 3.71 25.44
C GLY A 471 -5.01 3.97 26.83
N LEU A 472 -4.24 4.53 27.75
CA LEU A 472 -4.67 4.81 29.12
C LEU A 472 -5.57 6.04 29.23
N MET A 473 -5.70 6.86 28.20
CA MET A 473 -6.62 8.01 28.22
C MET A 473 -8.08 7.59 28.34
N GLY A 474 -8.44 6.41 27.84
CA GLY A 474 -9.81 5.92 27.75
C GLY A 474 -10.24 4.97 28.87
N LYS A 475 -9.50 4.65 29.90
CA LYS A 475 -9.82 3.63 30.90
C LYS A 475 -10.09 2.24 30.31
N PRO A 476 -9.11 1.60 29.69
CA PRO A 476 -9.31 0.34 28.98
C PRO A 476 -9.76 -0.79 29.94
N ALA A 477 -10.69 -1.63 29.44
CA ALA A 477 -11.03 -2.91 30.04
C ALA A 477 -10.15 -4.05 29.51
N LEU A 478 -9.61 -3.85 28.29
CA LEU A 478 -8.69 -4.78 27.64
C LEU A 478 -7.54 -4.01 26.98
N ILE A 479 -6.32 -4.49 27.22
CA ILE A 479 -5.11 -4.04 26.54
C ILE A 479 -4.61 -5.20 25.67
N ILE A 480 -4.57 -5.00 24.37
CA ILE A 480 -3.96 -5.92 23.41
C ILE A 480 -2.54 -5.42 23.15
N ALA A 481 -1.54 -6.21 23.51
CA ALA A 481 -0.13 -5.87 23.35
C ALA A 481 0.52 -6.84 22.34
N ASP A 482 0.73 -6.35 21.13
CA ASP A 482 1.33 -7.13 20.04
C ASP A 482 2.84 -6.90 20.02
N GLU A 483 3.59 -7.87 20.53
CA GLU A 483 5.05 -7.84 20.68
C GLU A 483 5.58 -6.51 21.24
N PRO A 484 5.09 -6.04 22.40
CA PRO A 484 5.33 -4.69 22.89
C PRO A 484 6.80 -4.38 23.24
N THR A 485 7.66 -5.39 23.22
CA THR A 485 9.07 -5.27 23.63
C THR A 485 10.04 -5.65 22.51
N THR A 486 9.56 -5.99 21.33
CA THR A 486 10.40 -6.29 20.17
C THR A 486 11.24 -5.07 19.79
N ALA A 487 12.53 -5.28 19.51
CA ALA A 487 13.53 -4.27 19.21
C ALA A 487 13.87 -3.29 20.36
N LEU A 488 13.55 -3.65 21.61
CA LEU A 488 13.99 -2.91 22.80
C LEU A 488 15.15 -3.65 23.48
N ASP A 489 16.03 -2.91 24.14
CA ASP A 489 17.03 -3.50 25.01
C ASP A 489 16.38 -4.09 26.29
N VAL A 490 17.06 -5.04 26.94
CA VAL A 490 16.54 -5.80 28.09
C VAL A 490 16.08 -4.89 29.25
N THR A 491 16.76 -3.74 29.45
CA THR A 491 16.40 -2.80 30.51
C THR A 491 15.08 -2.10 30.21
N VAL A 492 14.95 -1.58 28.99
CA VAL A 492 13.71 -0.92 28.52
C VAL A 492 12.55 -1.92 28.43
N GLN A 493 12.83 -3.17 27.97
CA GLN A 493 11.85 -4.26 27.96
C GLN A 493 11.26 -4.48 29.35
N ARG A 494 12.11 -4.61 30.38
CA ARG A 494 11.66 -4.79 31.77
C ARG A 494 10.81 -3.61 32.25
N GLU A 495 11.18 -2.38 31.91
CA GLU A 495 10.43 -1.19 32.28
C GLU A 495 9.04 -1.13 31.59
N VAL A 496 8.94 -1.52 30.33
CA VAL A 496 7.66 -1.56 29.59
C VAL A 496 6.74 -2.66 30.13
N LEU A 497 7.29 -3.85 30.40
CA LEU A 497 6.51 -4.96 31.01
C LEU A 497 6.06 -4.60 32.44
N GLY A 498 6.93 -4.00 33.25
CA GLY A 498 6.57 -3.50 34.57
C GLY A 498 5.46 -2.45 34.52
N LEU A 499 5.50 -1.55 33.52
CA LEU A 499 4.44 -0.57 33.30
C LEU A 499 3.09 -1.22 32.95
N LEU A 500 3.07 -2.24 32.09
CA LEU A 500 1.84 -2.99 31.76
C LEU A 500 1.28 -3.70 32.99
N HIS A 501 2.15 -4.24 33.84
CA HIS A 501 1.76 -4.85 35.10
C HIS A 501 1.14 -3.80 36.06
N ASP A 502 1.82 -2.65 36.27
CA ASP A 502 1.34 -1.54 37.12
C ASP A 502 -0.05 -1.08 36.66
N VAL A 503 -0.23 -0.91 35.33
CA VAL A 503 -1.51 -0.52 34.71
C VAL A 503 -2.60 -1.53 34.97
N ARG A 504 -2.32 -2.84 34.84
CA ARG A 504 -3.30 -3.91 35.14
C ARG A 504 -3.75 -3.83 36.61
N GLU A 505 -2.82 -3.71 37.55
CA GLU A 505 -3.14 -3.64 38.98
C GLU A 505 -3.97 -2.38 39.31
N GLU A 506 -3.65 -1.23 38.69
CA GLU A 506 -4.36 0.02 38.96
C GLU A 506 -5.76 0.07 38.34
N THR A 507 -5.93 -0.50 37.13
CA THR A 507 -7.16 -0.35 36.33
C THR A 507 -8.08 -1.56 36.37
N GLY A 508 -7.57 -2.74 36.75
CA GLY A 508 -8.26 -4.03 36.61
C GLY A 508 -8.45 -4.46 35.15
N ALA A 509 -7.72 -3.84 34.20
CA ALA A 509 -7.78 -4.20 32.79
C ALA A 509 -7.24 -5.62 32.56
N ALA A 510 -7.87 -6.36 31.65
CA ALA A 510 -7.29 -7.59 31.13
C ALA A 510 -6.17 -7.27 30.12
N ILE A 511 -5.21 -8.17 29.97
CA ILE A 511 -4.13 -8.03 29.00
C ILE A 511 -4.12 -9.25 28.09
N LEU A 512 -4.15 -9.03 26.76
CA LEU A 512 -3.89 -10.04 25.75
C LEU A 512 -2.50 -9.76 25.17
N LEU A 513 -1.51 -10.57 25.55
CA LEU A 513 -0.10 -10.34 25.25
C LEU A 513 0.40 -11.30 24.17
N ILE A 514 0.81 -10.78 23.03
CA ILE A 514 1.53 -11.56 22.02
C ILE A 514 3.02 -11.39 22.26
N SER A 515 3.74 -12.50 22.34
CA SER A 515 5.20 -12.50 22.37
C SER A 515 5.74 -13.82 21.80
N HIS A 516 6.91 -13.73 21.17
CA HIS A 516 7.71 -14.90 20.81
C HIS A 516 8.73 -15.27 21.92
N ASP A 517 8.83 -14.45 22.97
CA ASP A 517 9.71 -14.67 24.13
C ASP A 517 8.94 -15.37 25.25
N MET A 518 9.25 -16.65 25.45
CA MET A 518 8.62 -17.48 26.50
C MET A 518 8.91 -16.96 27.90
N ALA A 519 10.06 -16.32 28.14
CA ALA A 519 10.37 -15.74 29.45
C ALA A 519 9.43 -14.55 29.78
N VAL A 520 9.08 -13.77 28.79
CA VAL A 520 8.07 -12.70 28.93
C VAL A 520 6.70 -13.30 29.22
N ILE A 521 6.30 -14.32 28.50
CA ILE A 521 5.00 -15.00 28.67
C ILE A 521 4.88 -15.63 30.05
N THR A 522 5.87 -16.42 30.46
CA THR A 522 5.84 -17.09 31.77
C THR A 522 5.93 -16.12 32.96
N GLY A 523 6.56 -14.95 32.75
CA GLY A 523 6.67 -13.92 33.79
C GLY A 523 5.47 -12.98 33.92
N MET A 524 4.63 -12.87 32.88
CA MET A 524 3.54 -11.90 32.83
C MET A 524 2.14 -12.50 32.77
N CYS A 525 2.00 -13.69 32.18
CA CYS A 525 0.71 -14.30 31.88
C CYS A 525 0.29 -15.31 32.95
N THR A 526 -1.00 -15.52 33.08
CA THR A 526 -1.57 -16.60 33.92
C THR A 526 -1.94 -17.81 33.08
N ARG A 527 -2.24 -17.59 31.79
CA ARG A 527 -2.68 -18.61 30.82
C ARG A 527 -2.11 -18.29 29.43
N VAL A 528 -1.93 -19.31 28.62
CA VAL A 528 -1.30 -19.22 27.30
C VAL A 528 -2.15 -19.94 26.26
N LEU A 529 -2.43 -19.24 25.16
CA LEU A 529 -3.00 -19.78 23.94
C LEU A 529 -1.87 -20.07 22.97
N VAL A 530 -1.66 -21.33 22.64
CA VAL A 530 -0.63 -21.74 21.67
C VAL A 530 -1.26 -21.78 20.29
N MET A 531 -0.72 -20.96 19.38
CA MET A 531 -1.22 -20.81 18.01
C MET A 531 -0.27 -21.46 17.01
N PHE A 532 -0.82 -22.35 16.18
CA PHE A 532 -0.09 -23.01 15.10
C PHE A 532 -0.96 -23.09 13.84
N ALA A 533 -0.38 -22.75 12.68
CA ALA A 533 -1.04 -22.80 11.36
C ALA A 533 -2.48 -22.20 11.35
N GLY A 534 -2.67 -21.09 12.03
CA GLY A 534 -3.96 -20.37 12.07
C GLY A 534 -4.95 -20.86 13.13
N ASN A 535 -4.64 -21.90 13.89
CA ASN A 535 -5.51 -22.50 14.90
C ASN A 535 -4.93 -22.34 16.31
N ILE A 536 -5.78 -22.30 17.34
CA ILE A 536 -5.37 -22.49 18.73
C ILE A 536 -5.30 -24.00 18.96
N VAL A 537 -4.09 -24.51 19.16
CA VAL A 537 -3.83 -25.94 19.34
C VAL A 537 -3.82 -26.35 20.81
N GLU A 538 -3.57 -25.41 21.72
CA GLU A 538 -3.61 -25.65 23.15
C GLU A 538 -3.94 -24.36 23.91
N ASP A 539 -4.74 -24.50 24.98
CA ASP A 539 -5.07 -23.47 25.95
C ASP A 539 -4.63 -24.02 27.32
N ILE A 540 -3.57 -23.46 27.89
CA ILE A 540 -2.88 -24.04 29.05
C ILE A 540 -2.51 -22.97 30.08
N SER A 541 -2.59 -23.32 31.38
CA SER A 541 -2.09 -22.44 32.43
C SER A 541 -0.55 -22.32 32.36
N VAL A 542 -0.01 -21.17 32.75
CA VAL A 542 1.45 -20.97 32.81
C VAL A 542 2.09 -21.98 33.77
N ASP A 543 1.44 -22.33 34.89
CA ASP A 543 1.94 -23.30 35.85
C ASP A 543 2.08 -24.68 35.23
N ASP A 544 1.10 -25.11 34.42
CA ASP A 544 1.15 -26.41 33.72
C ASP A 544 2.19 -26.39 32.59
N LEU A 545 2.30 -25.23 31.88
CA LEU A 545 3.29 -25.03 30.83
C LEU A 545 4.72 -25.18 31.39
N VAL A 546 5.03 -24.48 32.50
CA VAL A 546 6.34 -24.51 33.16
C VAL A 546 6.61 -25.89 33.78
N ALA A 547 5.58 -26.57 34.28
CA ALA A 547 5.69 -27.91 34.82
C ALA A 547 5.84 -28.99 33.73
N GLY A 548 5.86 -28.63 32.45
CA GLY A 548 6.00 -29.58 31.32
C GLY A 548 4.77 -30.45 31.09
N ARG A 549 3.58 -30.02 31.54
CA ARG A 549 2.33 -30.76 31.42
C ARG A 549 1.56 -30.48 30.13
N SER A 550 2.19 -29.84 29.16
CA SER A 550 1.62 -29.62 27.84
C SER A 550 1.26 -30.95 27.14
N GLN A 551 0.06 -30.98 26.56
CA GLN A 551 -0.45 -32.18 25.89
C GLN A 551 -0.10 -32.17 24.40
N HIS A 552 -0.18 -31.00 23.77
CA HIS A 552 0.03 -30.89 22.34
C HIS A 552 1.52 -30.98 21.97
N PRO A 553 1.89 -31.84 20.99
CA PRO A 553 3.29 -32.05 20.61
C PRO A 553 4.00 -30.78 20.17
N TYR A 554 3.31 -29.88 19.42
CA TYR A 554 3.86 -28.58 19.00
C TYR A 554 4.23 -27.71 20.23
N THR A 555 3.39 -27.65 21.24
CA THR A 555 3.68 -26.90 22.48
C THR A 555 4.94 -27.43 23.17
N ARG A 556 5.09 -28.71 23.24
CA ARG A 556 6.31 -29.37 23.80
C ARG A 556 7.56 -29.01 22.99
N ALA A 557 7.47 -29.07 21.66
CA ALA A 557 8.56 -28.70 20.78
C ALA A 557 8.92 -27.21 20.91
N LEU A 558 7.91 -26.35 20.98
CA LEU A 558 8.10 -24.90 21.16
C LEU A 558 8.83 -24.59 22.48
N ILE A 559 8.46 -25.25 23.58
CA ILE A 559 9.13 -25.11 24.89
C ILE A 559 10.56 -25.63 24.82
N ALA A 560 10.78 -26.81 24.21
CA ALA A 560 12.10 -27.43 24.09
C ALA A 560 13.07 -26.57 23.25
N ALA A 561 12.57 -25.77 22.33
CA ALA A 561 13.36 -24.84 21.51
C ALA A 561 13.83 -23.59 22.28
N VAL A 562 13.28 -23.31 23.47
CA VAL A 562 13.64 -22.12 24.27
C VAL A 562 14.96 -22.37 25.00
N PRO A 563 16.02 -21.56 24.77
CA PRO A 563 17.26 -21.70 25.51
C PRO A 563 17.09 -21.32 26.98
N THR A 564 17.61 -22.15 27.87
CA THR A 564 17.66 -21.93 29.32
C THR A 564 19.09 -21.72 29.78
N MET A 565 19.30 -21.30 31.02
CA MET A 565 20.66 -21.18 31.60
C MET A 565 21.40 -22.54 31.69
N THR A 566 20.66 -23.64 31.63
CA THR A 566 21.18 -25.03 31.69
C THR A 566 21.31 -25.67 30.31
N THR A 567 20.94 -24.96 29.24
CA THR A 567 21.03 -25.50 27.88
C THR A 567 22.50 -25.74 27.49
N ASP A 568 22.79 -26.93 26.99
CA ASP A 568 24.11 -27.34 26.54
C ASP A 568 24.50 -26.49 25.30
N ARG A 569 25.55 -25.69 25.41
CA ARG A 569 26.02 -24.79 24.36
C ARG A 569 26.71 -25.49 23.19
N ASP A 570 27.11 -26.72 23.39
CA ASP A 570 27.83 -27.53 22.39
C ASP A 570 26.86 -28.32 21.48
N LYS A 571 25.56 -28.29 21.80
CA LYS A 571 24.51 -28.90 20.99
C LYS A 571 23.63 -27.86 20.33
N PRO A 572 23.19 -28.10 19.06
CA PRO A 572 22.19 -27.25 18.45
C PRO A 572 20.90 -27.26 19.29
N LEU A 573 20.23 -26.11 19.35
CA LEU A 573 18.93 -26.00 19.97
C LEU A 573 17.93 -26.95 19.28
N ALA A 574 16.98 -27.49 20.06
CA ALA A 574 15.88 -28.24 19.49
C ALA A 574 15.11 -27.34 18.49
N THR A 575 14.89 -27.84 17.29
CA THR A 575 14.05 -27.21 16.29
C THR A 575 12.74 -28.00 16.19
N VAL A 576 11.66 -27.28 15.86
CA VAL A 576 10.43 -27.96 15.45
C VAL A 576 10.72 -28.59 14.09
N ASP A 577 10.95 -29.89 14.07
CA ASP A 577 11.40 -30.63 12.89
C ASP A 577 10.34 -30.54 11.77
N GLU A 578 10.75 -30.15 10.55
CA GLU A 578 9.86 -30.17 9.37
C GLU A 578 9.27 -31.56 9.13
N ALA A 579 10.04 -32.62 9.41
CA ALA A 579 9.57 -33.99 9.34
C ALA A 579 8.43 -34.27 10.33
N TRP A 580 8.47 -33.69 11.54
CA TRP A 580 7.39 -33.76 12.50
C TRP A 580 6.14 -33.02 12.03
N GLN A 581 6.30 -31.85 11.37
CA GLN A 581 5.19 -31.10 10.78
C GLN A 581 4.47 -31.94 9.71
N VAL A 582 5.22 -32.62 8.85
CA VAL A 582 4.66 -33.50 7.81
C VAL A 582 3.99 -34.75 8.39
N GLU A 583 4.59 -35.39 9.39
CA GLU A 583 4.11 -36.66 9.97
C GLU A 583 2.87 -36.49 10.86
N ASN A 584 2.76 -35.35 11.58
CA ASN A 584 1.67 -35.10 12.54
C ASN A 584 0.56 -34.20 12.03
N LEU A 585 0.79 -33.44 10.97
CA LEU A 585 -0.26 -32.66 10.24
C LEU A 585 -1.00 -33.55 9.22
N GLY A 586 -0.63 -34.82 9.13
CA GLY A 586 -1.25 -35.90 8.36
C GLY A 586 -2.00 -35.44 7.11
N THR A 587 -1.43 -35.65 5.94
CA THR A 587 -2.07 -35.50 4.60
C THR A 587 -2.34 -34.10 4.03
N SER A 588 -2.18 -33.02 4.79
CA SER A 588 -2.50 -31.68 4.26
C SER A 588 -1.35 -31.06 3.45
N ALA A 589 -0.10 -31.35 3.78
CA ALA A 589 1.04 -30.86 3.00
C ALA A 589 1.12 -31.56 1.62
N ASN A 590 0.87 -32.86 1.58
CA ASN A 590 0.85 -33.62 0.31
C ASN A 590 -0.28 -33.20 -0.64
N ASN A 591 -1.41 -32.71 -0.11
CA ASN A 591 -2.47 -32.13 -0.95
C ASN A 591 -2.12 -30.73 -1.45
N LEU A 592 -1.33 -29.95 -0.69
CA LEU A 592 -0.90 -28.62 -1.14
C LEU A 592 0.12 -28.70 -2.28
N ASP A 593 1.05 -29.66 -2.21
CA ASP A 593 2.03 -29.90 -3.27
C ASP A 593 1.36 -30.52 -4.51
N ALA A 594 0.39 -31.41 -4.34
CA ALA A 594 -0.41 -31.95 -5.44
C ALA A 594 -1.31 -30.89 -6.10
N GLU A 595 -1.95 -29.99 -5.31
CA GLU A 595 -2.71 -28.85 -5.85
C GLU A 595 -1.80 -27.81 -6.51
N LEU A 596 -0.59 -27.61 -6.01
CA LEU A 596 0.41 -26.73 -6.66
C LEU A 596 0.96 -27.36 -7.94
N GLU A 597 1.20 -28.67 -7.99
CA GLU A 597 1.58 -29.37 -9.24
C GLU A 597 0.43 -29.38 -10.26
N GLU A 598 -0.83 -29.58 -9.85
CA GLU A 598 -1.99 -29.44 -10.75
C GLU A 598 -2.15 -28.01 -11.28
N LEU A 599 -1.94 -27.00 -10.44
CA LEU A 599 -2.01 -25.59 -10.85
C LEU A 599 -0.84 -25.18 -11.75
N VAL A 600 0.36 -25.73 -11.54
CA VAL A 600 1.53 -25.52 -12.40
C VAL A 600 1.31 -26.22 -13.74
N THR A 601 0.81 -27.45 -13.74
CA THR A 601 0.51 -28.21 -14.95
C THR A 601 -0.62 -27.57 -15.76
N ALA A 602 -1.68 -27.10 -15.11
CA ALA A 602 -2.76 -26.35 -15.76
C ALA A 602 -2.32 -24.97 -16.30
N ALA A 603 -1.31 -24.34 -15.69
CA ALA A 603 -0.73 -23.09 -16.19
C ALA A 603 0.24 -23.32 -17.35
N GLU A 604 0.84 -24.49 -17.47
CA GLU A 604 1.67 -24.88 -18.62
C GLU A 604 0.84 -25.32 -19.84
N GLU A 605 -0.34 -25.92 -19.64
CA GLU A 605 -1.28 -26.25 -20.74
C GLU A 605 -1.98 -25.02 -21.33
N ILE A 606 -1.95 -23.86 -20.69
CA ILE A 606 -2.52 -22.59 -21.17
C ILE A 606 -1.43 -21.72 -21.86
N ARG A 607 -0.19 -22.18 -21.91
CA ARG A 607 0.91 -21.53 -22.67
C ARG A 607 1.05 -22.15 -24.05
#